data_e106f0303fdc7c7e61be078cca959cd5
#
_entry.id   e106f0303fdc7c7e61be078cca959cd5
#
_cell.length_a   1.000
_cell.length_b   1.000
_cell.length_c   1.000
_cell.angle_alpha   90.00
_cell.angle_beta   90.00
_cell.angle_gamma   90.00
#
_symmetry.space_group_name_H-M   'P 1'
#
loop_
_entity.id
_entity.type
_entity.pdbx_description
1 polymer ?
#
loop_
_entity_poly.entity_id
_entity_poly.type
_entity_poly.pdbx_seq_one_letter_code
_entity_poly.pdbx_strand_id
1 'polypeptide(L)'
;MTTVQAGLTYYKQLNEQIRAAQDSEITVENVIGQRYIGCGSTDRKITVHGTAGNGLGQYLNGSTIEVFGNAQEAVGDTMNAGEIVVHGNVGDACGYAMRGGKIYIKGDCGYRVGIHMKAYQQHFPVMVVGG
;
A
#
# COMPACT_ATOMS: atom_id res chain seq x y z
N MET A 1 16.53 7.97 -8.01
CA MET A 1 15.71 6.83 -7.56
C MET A 1 16.53 5.92 -6.66
N THR A 2 15.94 5.45 -5.59
CA THR A 2 16.58 4.51 -4.66
C THR A 2 15.98 3.12 -4.85
N THR A 3 16.80 2.10 -4.95
CA THR A 3 16.37 0.70 -5.00
C THR A 3 16.73 0.00 -3.70
N VAL A 4 15.74 -0.63 -3.07
CA VAL A 4 15.90 -1.36 -1.82
C VAL A 4 15.61 -2.84 -2.08
N GLN A 5 16.50 -3.72 -1.65
CA GLN A 5 16.32 -5.17 -1.76
C GLN A 5 15.69 -5.71 -0.48
N ALA A 6 14.47 -6.23 -0.59
CA ALA A 6 13.78 -6.82 0.56
C ALA A 6 14.31 -8.23 0.86
N GLY A 7 14.11 -9.17 -0.06
CA GLY A 7 14.56 -10.56 0.17
C GLY A 7 14.14 -11.08 1.53
N LEU A 8 15.08 -11.50 2.36
CA LEU A 8 14.82 -12.01 3.71
C LEU A 8 14.87 -10.91 4.80
N THR A 9 14.91 -9.64 4.42
CA THR A 9 14.97 -8.54 5.37
C THR A 9 13.70 -8.50 6.24
N TYR A 10 13.88 -8.34 7.55
CA TYR A 10 12.76 -8.21 8.48
C TYR A 10 11.96 -6.94 8.19
N TYR A 11 10.64 -7.00 8.29
CA TYR A 11 9.78 -5.91 7.84
C TYR A 11 10.08 -4.55 8.52
N LYS A 12 10.44 -4.54 9.79
CA LYS A 12 10.77 -3.30 10.49
C LYS A 12 12.02 -2.65 9.91
N GLN A 13 13.04 -3.44 9.62
CA GLN A 13 14.26 -2.94 9.00
C GLN A 13 14.02 -2.45 7.58
N LEU A 14 13.22 -3.19 6.82
CA LEU A 14 12.85 -2.78 5.46
C LEU A 14 12.16 -1.42 5.46
N ASN A 15 11.18 -1.24 6.33
CA ASN A 15 10.44 0.02 6.40
C ASN A 15 11.31 1.18 6.88
N GLU A 16 12.27 0.93 7.76
CA GLU A 16 13.25 1.94 8.15
C GLU A 16 14.12 2.37 6.96
N GLN A 17 14.56 1.42 6.15
CA GLN A 17 15.32 1.73 4.93
C GLN A 17 14.50 2.57 3.95
N ILE A 18 13.24 2.25 3.77
CA ILE A 18 12.33 3.02 2.91
C ILE A 18 12.18 4.45 3.45
N ARG A 19 11.92 4.60 4.75
CA ARG A 19 11.76 5.92 5.36
C ARG A 19 13.04 6.75 5.32
N ALA A 20 14.19 6.10 5.47
CA ALA A 20 15.48 6.78 5.46
C ALA A 20 15.95 7.21 4.07
N ALA A 21 15.38 6.61 3.00
CA ALA A 21 15.73 7.00 1.65
C ALA A 21 15.33 8.46 1.40
N GLN A 22 16.23 9.23 0.79
CA GLN A 22 15.98 10.65 0.56
C GLN A 22 15.31 10.95 -0.76
N ASP A 23 15.34 10.01 -1.69
CA ASP A 23 14.69 10.17 -2.99
C ASP A 23 13.17 10.11 -2.86
N SER A 24 12.47 10.83 -3.73
CA SER A 24 11.01 10.78 -3.81
C SER A 24 10.53 9.49 -4.49
N GLU A 25 11.35 8.85 -5.29
CA GLU A 25 11.04 7.59 -5.96
C GLU A 25 11.86 6.46 -5.36
N ILE A 26 11.17 5.42 -4.88
CA ILE A 26 11.78 4.26 -4.24
C ILE A 26 11.22 3.01 -4.91
N THR A 27 12.11 2.10 -5.31
CA THR A 27 11.74 0.78 -5.81
C THR A 27 12.17 -0.26 -4.80
N VAL A 28 11.25 -1.15 -4.41
CA VAL A 28 11.53 -2.24 -3.48
C VAL A 28 11.42 -3.56 -4.24
N GLU A 29 12.53 -4.27 -4.31
CA GLU A 29 12.65 -5.53 -5.06
C GLU A 29 12.58 -6.73 -4.15
N ASN A 30 12.13 -7.86 -4.69
CA ASN A 30 12.12 -9.16 -4.01
C ASN A 30 11.33 -9.15 -2.69
N VAL A 31 10.17 -8.51 -2.70
CA VAL A 31 9.30 -8.45 -1.52
C VAL A 31 8.61 -9.80 -1.34
N ILE A 32 8.72 -10.36 -0.15
CA ILE A 32 8.17 -11.67 0.20
C ILE A 32 7.38 -11.60 1.51
N GLY A 33 6.29 -10.85 1.49
CA GLY A 33 5.36 -10.78 2.61
C GLY A 33 5.72 -9.81 3.72
N GLN A 34 6.65 -8.89 3.51
CA GLN A 34 6.96 -7.89 4.53
C GLN A 34 5.76 -6.97 4.76
N ARG A 35 5.45 -6.71 6.03
CA ARG A 35 4.27 -5.95 6.45
C ARG A 35 4.53 -4.45 6.43
N TYR A 36 3.45 -3.68 6.38
CA TYR A 36 3.40 -2.23 6.60
C TYR A 36 4.26 -1.41 5.66
N ILE A 37 4.51 -1.91 4.45
CA ILE A 37 5.27 -1.15 3.45
C ILE A 37 4.54 0.16 3.14
N GLY A 38 5.26 1.27 3.25
CA GLY A 38 4.73 2.60 2.96
C GLY A 38 3.78 3.15 4.01
N CYS A 39 3.73 2.56 5.22
CA CYS A 39 2.89 3.03 6.31
C CYS A 39 3.12 4.52 6.60
N GLY A 40 2.05 5.32 6.54
CA GLY A 40 2.09 6.75 6.84
C GLY A 40 2.85 7.62 5.84
N SER A 41 3.27 7.07 4.71
CA SER A 41 4.14 7.77 3.76
C SER A 41 3.45 8.97 3.10
N THR A 42 4.23 10.04 2.88
CA THR A 42 3.80 11.24 2.16
C THR A 42 4.79 11.57 1.04
N ASP A 43 4.27 12.13 -0.05
CA ASP A 43 5.04 12.75 -1.13
C ASP A 43 6.11 11.84 -1.74
N ARG A 44 5.85 10.54 -1.81
CA ARG A 44 6.76 9.56 -2.41
C ARG A 44 6.03 8.70 -3.42
N LYS A 45 6.79 8.16 -4.37
CA LYS A 45 6.32 7.08 -5.23
C LYS A 45 7.10 5.82 -4.86
N ILE A 46 6.38 4.80 -4.36
CA ILE A 46 6.97 3.53 -3.96
C ILE A 46 6.50 2.46 -4.94
N THR A 47 7.44 1.82 -5.61
CA THR A 47 7.16 0.71 -6.52
C THR A 47 7.61 -0.58 -5.84
N VAL A 48 6.71 -1.55 -5.75
CA VAL A 48 6.96 -2.82 -5.06
C VAL A 48 6.92 -3.95 -6.07
N HIS A 49 7.98 -4.75 -6.12
CA HIS A 49 8.04 -5.96 -6.93
C HIS A 49 8.03 -7.19 -6.02
N GLY A 50 6.98 -7.99 -6.13
CA GLY A 50 6.78 -9.18 -5.32
C GLY A 50 5.43 -9.18 -4.61
N THR A 51 5.36 -9.82 -3.45
CA THR A 51 4.14 -9.89 -2.63
C THR A 51 4.29 -9.03 -1.39
N ALA A 52 3.48 -7.97 -1.29
CA ALA A 52 3.45 -7.15 -0.10
C ALA A 52 2.67 -7.84 1.02
N GLY A 53 3.16 -7.73 2.24
CA GLY A 53 2.49 -8.29 3.42
C GLY A 53 1.33 -7.44 3.90
N ASN A 54 0.77 -7.80 5.04
CA ASN A 54 -0.38 -7.11 5.62
C ASN A 54 -0.09 -5.62 5.87
N GLY A 55 -1.11 -4.79 5.73
CA GLY A 55 -1.02 -3.38 6.07
C GLY A 55 -0.27 -2.52 5.06
N LEU A 56 -0.16 -2.95 3.79
CA LEU A 56 0.43 -2.12 2.74
C LEU A 56 -0.27 -0.76 2.72
N GLY A 57 0.50 0.31 2.84
CA GLY A 57 -0.05 1.66 2.79
C GLY A 57 -0.97 2.03 3.94
N GLN A 58 -0.88 1.35 5.08
CA GLN A 58 -1.64 1.72 6.27
C GLN A 58 -1.33 3.17 6.64
N TYR A 59 -2.37 3.95 6.94
CA TYR A 59 -2.25 5.38 7.23
C TYR A 59 -1.59 6.20 6.12
N LEU A 60 -1.57 5.71 4.88
CA LEU A 60 -0.96 6.43 3.75
C LEU A 60 -1.52 7.85 3.68
N ASN A 61 -0.64 8.81 3.49
CA ASN A 61 -1.02 10.23 3.55
C ASN A 61 -0.39 11.02 2.40
N GLY A 62 -0.65 10.62 1.17
CA GLY A 62 -0.27 11.39 -0.01
C GLY A 62 0.69 10.71 -0.97
N SER A 63 1.34 9.62 -0.57
CA SER A 63 2.23 8.88 -1.46
C SER A 63 1.45 8.03 -2.46
N THR A 64 2.13 7.63 -3.53
CA THR A 64 1.64 6.63 -4.48
C THR A 64 2.41 5.33 -4.26
N ILE A 65 1.69 4.22 -4.13
CA ILE A 65 2.29 2.88 -4.05
C ILE A 65 1.76 2.05 -5.19
N GLU A 66 2.66 1.49 -5.99
CA GLU A 66 2.30 0.59 -7.08
C GLU A 66 2.96 -0.76 -6.84
N VAL A 67 2.15 -1.84 -6.80
CA VAL A 67 2.60 -3.19 -6.52
C VAL A 67 2.48 -4.05 -7.77
N PHE A 68 3.61 -4.54 -8.26
CA PHE A 68 3.66 -5.51 -9.37
C PHE A 68 3.72 -6.91 -8.77
N GLY A 69 2.56 -7.38 -8.35
CA GLY A 69 2.36 -8.65 -7.67
C GLY A 69 1.11 -8.58 -6.82
N ASN A 70 1.02 -9.43 -5.82
CA ASN A 70 -0.11 -9.48 -4.90
C ASN A 70 0.19 -8.68 -3.63
N ALA A 71 -0.87 -8.32 -2.92
CA ALA A 71 -0.77 -7.81 -1.56
C ALA A 71 -1.67 -8.65 -0.66
N GLN A 72 -1.32 -8.73 0.61
CA GLN A 72 -2.05 -9.54 1.57
C GLN A 72 -3.20 -8.74 2.17
N GLU A 73 -3.49 -8.87 3.45
CA GLU A 73 -4.67 -8.29 4.06
C GLU A 73 -4.47 -6.81 4.46
N ALA A 74 -5.57 -6.10 4.64
CA ALA A 74 -5.63 -4.74 5.14
C ALA A 74 -4.86 -3.71 4.29
N VAL A 75 -4.92 -3.86 2.96
CA VAL A 75 -4.34 -2.86 2.03
C VAL A 75 -5.05 -1.52 2.23
N GLY A 76 -4.29 -0.46 2.46
CA GLY A 76 -4.83 0.88 2.62
C GLY A 76 -5.65 1.08 3.89
N ASP A 77 -5.43 0.28 4.93
CA ASP A 77 -6.11 0.45 6.20
C ASP A 77 -5.93 1.87 6.74
N THR A 78 -7.03 2.54 7.02
CA THR A 78 -7.08 3.92 7.51
C THR A 78 -6.28 4.90 6.63
N MET A 79 -6.29 4.66 5.33
CA MET A 79 -5.63 5.54 4.35
C MET A 79 -6.30 6.92 4.35
N ASN A 80 -5.51 7.98 4.36
CA ASN A 80 -6.01 9.35 4.40
C ASN A 80 -5.94 10.05 3.06
N ALA A 81 -4.89 9.81 2.29
CA ALA A 81 -4.68 10.43 0.98
C ALA A 81 -3.64 9.62 0.20
N GLY A 82 -3.57 9.83 -1.09
CA GLY A 82 -2.63 9.17 -1.98
C GLY A 82 -3.30 8.12 -2.84
N GLU A 83 -2.49 7.22 -3.40
CA GLU A 83 -2.99 6.23 -4.35
C GLU A 83 -2.24 4.91 -4.17
N ILE A 84 -2.98 3.82 -4.18
CA ILE A 84 -2.43 2.46 -4.17
C ILE A 84 -2.94 1.74 -5.41
N VAL A 85 -2.02 1.17 -6.20
CA VAL A 85 -2.35 0.34 -7.37
C VAL A 85 -1.73 -1.03 -7.15
N VAL A 86 -2.56 -2.07 -7.17
CA VAL A 86 -2.09 -3.46 -7.06
C VAL A 86 -2.42 -4.19 -8.35
N HIS A 87 -1.41 -4.68 -9.04
CA HIS A 87 -1.58 -5.38 -10.33
C HIS A 87 -2.06 -6.82 -10.17
N GLY A 88 -1.96 -7.39 -8.99
CA GLY A 88 -2.45 -8.72 -8.67
C GLY A 88 -3.69 -8.69 -7.79
N ASN A 89 -3.77 -9.66 -6.88
CA ASN A 89 -4.88 -9.83 -5.95
C ASN A 89 -4.54 -9.27 -4.59
N VAL A 90 -5.57 -8.94 -3.82
CA VAL A 90 -5.42 -8.53 -2.42
C VAL A 90 -6.24 -9.45 -1.51
N GLY A 91 -5.88 -9.48 -0.23
CA GLY A 91 -6.60 -10.27 0.76
C GLY A 91 -7.80 -9.53 1.35
N ASP A 92 -8.17 -9.90 2.57
CA ASP A 92 -9.34 -9.37 3.26
C ASP A 92 -9.14 -7.96 3.78
N ALA A 93 -10.23 -7.27 4.06
CA ALA A 93 -10.28 -5.94 4.68
C ALA A 93 -9.53 -4.85 3.89
N CYS A 94 -9.44 -4.98 2.57
CA CYS A 94 -8.88 -3.93 1.71
C CYS A 94 -9.68 -2.64 1.86
N GLY A 95 -9.01 -1.52 2.10
CA GLY A 95 -9.65 -0.23 2.30
C GLY A 95 -10.39 -0.08 3.62
N TYR A 96 -10.06 -0.89 4.63
CA TYR A 96 -10.69 -0.81 5.94
C TYR A 96 -10.52 0.58 6.54
N ALA A 97 -11.62 1.17 6.99
CA ALA A 97 -11.64 2.50 7.61
C ALA A 97 -10.98 3.61 6.76
N MET A 98 -10.95 3.43 5.45
CA MET A 98 -10.38 4.39 4.51
C MET A 98 -11.10 5.73 4.60
N ARG A 99 -10.37 6.83 4.68
CA ARG A 99 -10.91 8.18 4.82
C ARG A 99 -10.74 9.04 3.58
N GLY A 100 -9.80 8.69 2.73
CA GLY A 100 -9.52 9.41 1.51
C GLY A 100 -8.54 8.62 0.66
N GLY A 101 -8.16 9.17 -0.48
CA GLY A 101 -7.26 8.51 -1.40
C GLY A 101 -7.97 7.52 -2.32
N LYS A 102 -7.19 6.81 -3.10
CA LYS A 102 -7.69 5.91 -4.13
C LYS A 102 -6.95 4.58 -4.07
N ILE A 103 -7.70 3.49 -4.21
CA ILE A 103 -7.14 2.14 -4.31
C ILE A 103 -7.68 1.49 -5.58
N TYR A 104 -6.77 1.02 -6.43
CA TYR A 104 -7.10 0.32 -7.66
C TYR A 104 -6.52 -1.08 -7.61
N ILE A 105 -7.38 -2.10 -7.66
CA ILE A 105 -7.00 -3.51 -7.64
C ILE A 105 -7.34 -4.11 -9.00
N LYS A 106 -6.33 -4.57 -9.72
CA LYS A 106 -6.56 -5.17 -11.05
C LYS A 106 -7.04 -6.60 -10.98
N GLY A 107 -6.71 -7.32 -9.92
CA GLY A 107 -7.20 -8.68 -9.67
C GLY A 107 -8.40 -8.70 -8.74
N ASP A 108 -8.46 -9.73 -7.90
CA ASP A 108 -9.57 -9.97 -6.98
C ASP A 108 -9.27 -9.42 -5.59
N CYS A 109 -10.33 -9.09 -4.85
CA CYS A 109 -10.29 -8.81 -3.43
C CYS A 109 -10.86 -9.97 -2.63
N GLY A 110 -10.42 -10.10 -1.38
CA GLY A 110 -11.03 -11.00 -0.42
C GLY A 110 -12.31 -10.42 0.17
N TYR A 111 -12.63 -10.81 1.41
CA TYR A 111 -13.84 -10.37 2.11
C TYR A 111 -13.67 -9.01 2.78
N ARG A 112 -14.77 -8.38 3.16
CA ARG A 112 -14.82 -7.15 3.94
C ARG A 112 -14.12 -5.97 3.27
N VAL A 113 -14.31 -5.84 1.97
CA VAL A 113 -13.76 -4.73 1.19
C VAL A 113 -14.51 -3.44 1.55
N GLY A 114 -13.75 -2.37 1.81
CA GLY A 114 -14.31 -1.05 2.03
C GLY A 114 -15.09 -0.86 3.33
N ILE A 115 -14.91 -1.73 4.34
CA ILE A 115 -15.60 -1.60 5.62
C ILE A 115 -15.17 -0.32 6.34
N HIS A 116 -16.13 0.39 6.91
CA HIS A 116 -15.92 1.65 7.65
C HIS A 116 -15.26 2.75 6.82
N MET A 117 -15.42 2.74 5.50
CA MET A 117 -15.01 3.87 4.66
C MET A 117 -15.83 5.10 5.02
N LYS A 118 -15.16 6.24 5.18
CA LYS A 118 -15.82 7.50 5.53
C LYS A 118 -15.21 8.66 4.77
N ALA A 119 -16.06 9.56 4.29
CA ALA A 119 -15.59 10.86 3.85
C ALA A 119 -15.12 11.67 5.07
N TYR A 120 -14.03 12.40 4.91
CA TYR A 120 -13.48 13.24 5.97
C TYR A 120 -13.17 14.62 5.39
N GLN A 121 -13.90 15.62 5.84
CA GLN A 121 -13.84 16.98 5.26
C GLN A 121 -14.13 16.93 3.75
N GLN A 122 -13.15 17.27 2.91
CA GLN A 122 -13.28 17.21 1.47
C GLN A 122 -12.59 15.98 0.87
N HIS A 123 -12.16 15.03 1.71
CA HIS A 123 -11.53 13.80 1.26
C HIS A 123 -12.55 12.69 1.11
N PHE A 124 -12.61 12.10 -0.07
CA PHE A 124 -13.54 11.02 -0.40
C PHE A 124 -12.75 9.78 -0.78
N PRO A 125 -12.89 8.67 -0.04
CA PRO A 125 -12.21 7.44 -0.41
C PRO A 125 -12.82 6.81 -1.67
N VAL A 126 -11.97 6.26 -2.53
CA VAL A 126 -12.37 5.60 -3.77
C VAL A 126 -11.68 4.26 -3.86
N MET A 127 -12.45 3.20 -4.15
CA MET A 127 -11.91 1.88 -4.44
C MET A 127 -12.48 1.37 -5.77
N VAL A 128 -11.59 0.80 -6.60
CA VAL A 128 -11.98 0.15 -7.85
C VAL A 128 -11.32 -1.23 -7.88
N VAL A 129 -12.13 -2.26 -8.06
CA VAL A 129 -11.69 -3.65 -8.13
C VAL A 129 -12.04 -4.20 -9.50
N GLY A 130 -11.03 -4.71 -10.21
CA GLY A 130 -11.20 -5.19 -11.58
C GLY A 130 -11.52 -6.68 -11.70
N GLY A 131 -11.34 -7.43 -10.64
CA GLY A 131 -11.58 -8.86 -10.64
C GLY A 131 -12.97 -9.29 -10.24
#